data_26f3cebdcf7e8366469071c05753f897
#
_entry.id   26f3cebdcf7e8366469071c05753f897
#
_cell.length_a   1.000
_cell.length_b   1.000
_cell.length_c   1.000
_cell.angle_alpha   90.00
_cell.angle_beta   90.00
_cell.angle_gamma   90.00
#
_symmetry.space_group_name_H-M   'P 1'
#
loop_
_entity.id
_entity.type
_entity.pdbx_description
1 polymer ?
#
loop_
_entity_poly.entity_id
_entity_poly.type
_entity_poly.pdbx_seq_one_letter_code
_entity_poly.pdbx_strand_id
1 'polypeptide(L)'
;DTQTITATSPALPVGAADVTVSDLGASATKAGAFTYALGTGPINYIQGGSTGTAATVATLSEVMPAAQTAGHLNVVIVGWGDTTSTITSITDIELNTYTLALPVVHGTGISQAIYYAKNIVGDTGSPNQITVTFNQAVPAPDLRIFEYSGLDTTSPLDVAVSNFGSGTLADSGACTTTAAVDLIVGAGTANTHFTGPGSGFNLLDISSPNGGGTEHQITSAPGSCGATGPITTGNWVMQAAAFKAVAAPVPGVTIYAAPASQTVAAGTSATYTVTVTPTNGFTGTVLLSCASVSLPTGAICGFTPGSVTPSASPVTSSLSISTTTATPVATSTVTVTGTFGALVHSTTIGLTVSAPPAPDFTLVGTTLTPSSVVAGGSSTSTITIAAVNGFAGTVNLTCGITPAAAARPATCAFNPAAVTGGAGTSTLTVSTTAATTSSLAPKSRGIFFAMLLPIGGLALLGTGITSRKKKLLGFLLGCVLFSGLIFLSACGGSSSGGGGGTGHPGTPAGTYTVTVTGTGPAGALVHTSTLTFTVQ
;
A
#
# COMPACT_ATOMS: atom_id res chain seq x y z
N ASP A 1 -18.25 -25.83 -21.90
CA ASP A 1 -17.34 -26.95 -21.60
C ASP A 1 -16.39 -26.51 -20.50
N THR A 2 -16.50 -27.16 -19.34
CA THR A 2 -15.54 -26.99 -18.24
C THR A 2 -14.33 -27.88 -18.54
N GLN A 3 -13.35 -27.37 -19.26
CA GLN A 3 -12.08 -28.08 -19.44
C GLN A 3 -11.18 -27.81 -18.23
N THR A 4 -10.70 -28.88 -17.62
CA THR A 4 -9.73 -28.81 -16.53
C THR A 4 -8.33 -28.80 -17.14
N ILE A 5 -7.54 -27.77 -16.81
CA ILE A 5 -6.11 -27.72 -17.15
C ILE A 5 -5.36 -28.24 -15.94
N THR A 6 -4.59 -29.33 -16.13
CA THR A 6 -3.68 -29.84 -15.12
C THR A 6 -2.29 -29.32 -15.44
N ALA A 7 -1.68 -28.61 -14.51
CA ALA A 7 -0.32 -28.11 -14.62
C ALA A 7 0.50 -28.58 -13.42
N THR A 8 1.75 -29.02 -13.67
CA THR A 8 2.72 -29.31 -12.61
C THR A 8 3.42 -28.00 -12.22
N SER A 9 3.40 -27.64 -10.96
CA SER A 9 4.07 -26.44 -10.47
C SER A 9 5.56 -26.72 -10.27
N PRO A 10 6.47 -25.82 -10.70
CA PRO A 10 7.87 -25.92 -10.34
C PRO A 10 8.07 -25.67 -8.85
N ALA A 11 9.17 -26.17 -8.27
CA ALA A 11 9.57 -25.83 -6.91
C ALA A 11 9.94 -24.33 -6.84
N LEU A 12 9.20 -23.55 -6.06
CA LEU A 12 9.44 -22.13 -5.82
C LEU A 12 9.49 -21.84 -4.32
N PRO A 13 10.11 -20.72 -3.91
CA PRO A 13 10.07 -20.28 -2.52
C PRO A 13 8.64 -20.11 -2.00
N VAL A 14 8.46 -20.26 -0.69
CA VAL A 14 7.16 -20.03 -0.02
C VAL A 14 6.62 -18.64 -0.34
N GLY A 15 5.37 -18.56 -0.77
CA GLY A 15 4.70 -17.30 -1.11
C GLY A 15 3.58 -17.49 -2.12
N ALA A 16 2.84 -16.42 -2.36
CA ALA A 16 1.81 -16.39 -3.38
C ALA A 16 2.45 -16.32 -4.78
N ALA A 17 1.96 -17.12 -5.69
CA ALA A 17 2.37 -17.11 -7.09
C ALA A 17 1.18 -16.82 -8.01
N ASP A 18 1.44 -16.05 -9.05
CA ASP A 18 0.46 -15.74 -10.07
C ASP A 18 0.34 -16.90 -11.06
N VAL A 19 -0.88 -17.23 -11.45
CA VAL A 19 -1.13 -18.21 -12.50
C VAL A 19 -1.54 -17.49 -13.77
N THR A 20 -0.74 -17.64 -14.83
CA THR A 20 -1.05 -17.10 -16.15
C THR A 20 -1.38 -18.25 -17.11
N VAL A 21 -2.55 -18.17 -17.72
CA VAL A 21 -2.96 -19.06 -18.81
C VAL A 21 -2.86 -18.27 -20.11
N SER A 22 -2.12 -18.79 -21.07
CA SER A 22 -1.93 -18.18 -22.39
C SER A 22 -2.43 -19.10 -23.49
N ASP A 23 -3.18 -18.56 -24.45
CA ASP A 23 -3.61 -19.23 -25.68
C ASP A 23 -3.46 -18.27 -26.86
N LEU A 24 -2.77 -18.71 -27.91
CA LEU A 24 -2.60 -18.11 -29.24
C LEU A 24 -2.80 -16.57 -29.35
N GLY A 25 -2.22 -15.80 -28.41
CA GLY A 25 -2.25 -14.33 -28.42
C GLY A 25 -3.13 -13.68 -27.38
N ALA A 26 -3.82 -14.44 -26.56
CA ALA A 26 -4.52 -13.96 -25.37
C ALA A 26 -3.92 -14.59 -24.11
N SER A 27 -3.77 -13.81 -23.04
CA SER A 27 -3.35 -14.33 -21.73
C SER A 27 -4.24 -13.74 -20.63
N ALA A 28 -4.55 -14.56 -19.63
CA ALA A 28 -5.22 -14.13 -18.41
C ALA A 28 -4.38 -14.54 -17.21
N THR A 29 -4.06 -13.57 -16.36
CA THR A 29 -3.30 -13.80 -15.12
C THR A 29 -4.22 -13.61 -13.92
N LYS A 30 -4.22 -14.59 -13.01
CA LYS A 30 -4.83 -14.46 -11.70
C LYS A 30 -3.72 -14.31 -10.66
N ALA A 31 -3.57 -13.13 -10.11
CA ALA A 31 -2.58 -12.83 -9.08
C ALA A 31 -2.89 -13.63 -7.80
N GLY A 32 -1.83 -14.22 -7.21
CA GLY A 32 -1.94 -15.00 -5.98
C GLY A 32 -2.84 -16.23 -6.09
N ALA A 33 -3.10 -16.73 -7.31
CA ALA A 33 -4.02 -17.85 -7.53
C ALA A 33 -3.49 -19.18 -6.98
N PHE A 34 -2.19 -19.26 -6.72
CA PHE A 34 -1.53 -20.40 -6.12
C PHE A 34 -0.62 -19.92 -4.98
N THR A 35 -0.63 -20.61 -3.86
CA THR A 35 0.27 -20.29 -2.74
C THR A 35 1.19 -21.47 -2.52
N TYR A 36 2.49 -21.24 -2.67
CA TYR A 36 3.49 -22.17 -2.17
C TYR A 36 3.50 -22.05 -0.64
N ALA A 37 2.90 -22.99 0.04
CA ALA A 37 3.06 -23.17 1.47
C ALA A 37 4.27 -24.08 1.71
N LEU A 38 5.05 -23.83 2.77
CA LEU A 38 5.85 -24.89 3.38
C LEU A 38 4.91 -26.07 3.55
N GLY A 39 5.27 -27.23 2.97
CA GLY A 39 4.41 -28.40 2.93
C GLY A 39 3.85 -28.72 4.31
N THR A 40 2.64 -28.27 4.58
CA THR A 40 1.84 -28.64 5.75
C THR A 40 1.19 -30.00 5.56
N GLY A 41 1.70 -30.75 4.57
CA GLY A 41 1.27 -32.09 4.30
C GLY A 41 1.72 -33.04 5.40
N PRO A 42 1.03 -34.18 5.57
CA PRO A 42 1.50 -35.23 6.44
C PRO A 42 2.92 -35.65 6.03
N ILE A 43 3.71 -36.12 6.99
CA ILE A 43 4.99 -36.74 6.70
C ILE A 43 4.75 -37.90 5.72
N ASN A 44 5.49 -37.93 4.62
CA ASN A 44 5.38 -39.01 3.64
C ASN A 44 6.74 -39.64 3.39
N TYR A 45 6.76 -40.97 3.36
CA TYR A 45 7.85 -41.73 2.74
C TYR A 45 7.80 -41.53 1.22
N ILE A 46 8.91 -41.15 0.61
CA ILE A 46 9.00 -40.87 -0.82
C ILE A 46 9.65 -42.06 -1.53
N GLN A 47 10.86 -42.42 -1.14
CA GLN A 47 11.65 -43.48 -1.74
C GLN A 47 12.77 -43.94 -0.81
N GLY A 48 13.38 -45.03 -1.10
CA GLY A 48 14.56 -45.51 -0.41
C GLY A 48 15.26 -46.61 -1.18
N GLY A 49 16.51 -46.82 -0.86
CA GLY A 49 17.35 -47.86 -1.39
C GLY A 49 18.31 -48.40 -0.34
N SER A 50 18.80 -49.56 -0.59
CA SER A 50 19.81 -50.18 0.26
C SER A 50 20.82 -51.00 -0.53
N THR A 51 22.06 -50.95 -0.12
CA THR A 51 23.13 -51.80 -0.62
C THR A 51 23.93 -52.39 0.51
N GLY A 52 24.40 -53.61 0.34
CA GLY A 52 25.25 -54.29 1.30
C GLY A 52 26.23 -55.19 0.59
N THR A 53 27.29 -55.61 1.27
CA THR A 53 28.26 -56.58 0.77
C THR A 53 28.80 -57.43 1.89
N ALA A 54 29.09 -58.72 1.60
CA ALA A 54 29.82 -59.59 2.52
C ALA A 54 31.33 -59.34 2.48
N ALA A 55 31.81 -58.56 1.52
CA ALA A 55 33.23 -58.20 1.39
C ALA A 55 33.66 -57.18 2.43
N THR A 56 34.96 -57.09 2.67
CA THR A 56 35.58 -56.02 3.46
C THR A 56 35.95 -54.86 2.54
N VAL A 57 35.28 -53.69 2.71
CA VAL A 57 35.48 -52.51 1.86
C VAL A 57 35.59 -51.24 2.70
N ALA A 58 36.30 -50.24 2.22
CA ALA A 58 36.45 -48.92 2.84
C ALA A 58 35.40 -47.93 2.41
N THR A 59 34.67 -48.21 1.31
CA THR A 59 33.61 -47.34 0.81
C THR A 59 32.41 -48.14 0.35
N LEU A 60 31.21 -47.59 0.51
CA LEU A 60 29.98 -48.17 -0.01
C LEU A 60 29.10 -47.05 -0.54
N SER A 61 28.46 -47.27 -1.68
CA SER A 61 27.59 -46.24 -2.30
C SER A 61 26.24 -46.85 -2.67
N GLU A 62 25.20 -46.04 -2.55
CA GLU A 62 23.83 -46.37 -2.98
C GLU A 62 23.30 -45.23 -3.86
N VAL A 63 22.59 -45.58 -4.93
CA VAL A 63 21.93 -44.62 -5.84
C VAL A 63 20.45 -44.61 -5.52
N MET A 64 19.88 -43.43 -5.34
CA MET A 64 18.44 -43.28 -5.09
C MET A 64 17.64 -43.79 -6.31
N PRO A 65 16.47 -44.43 -6.11
CA PRO A 65 15.66 -44.98 -7.20
C PRO A 65 15.14 -43.93 -8.18
N ALA A 66 14.92 -42.72 -7.73
CA ALA A 66 14.45 -41.57 -8.53
C ALA A 66 15.09 -40.27 -8.04
N ALA A 67 14.93 -39.20 -8.85
CA ALA A 67 15.37 -37.86 -8.48
C ALA A 67 14.75 -37.40 -7.16
N GLN A 68 15.55 -36.84 -6.28
CA GLN A 68 15.13 -36.31 -4.98
C GLN A 68 14.58 -34.89 -5.13
N THR A 69 13.69 -34.53 -4.22
CA THR A 69 13.06 -33.21 -4.20
C THR A 69 13.70 -32.29 -3.15
N ALA A 70 13.99 -31.06 -3.52
CA ALA A 70 14.51 -30.04 -2.59
C ALA A 70 13.58 -29.85 -1.38
N GLY A 71 14.16 -29.63 -0.23
CA GLY A 71 13.42 -29.42 1.04
C GLY A 71 13.05 -30.70 1.79
N HIS A 72 13.29 -31.86 1.23
CA HIS A 72 13.07 -33.14 1.88
C HIS A 72 14.16 -33.46 2.91
N LEU A 73 14.00 -34.58 3.62
CA LEU A 73 14.95 -35.12 4.58
C LEU A 73 15.43 -36.49 4.06
N ASN A 74 16.75 -36.70 4.06
CA ASN A 74 17.34 -38.04 3.92
C ASN A 74 17.69 -38.59 5.29
N VAL A 75 17.31 -39.85 5.56
CA VAL A 75 17.78 -40.64 6.71
C VAL A 75 18.71 -41.72 6.16
N VAL A 76 19.93 -41.77 6.67
CA VAL A 76 20.99 -42.67 6.21
C VAL A 76 21.41 -43.56 7.37
N ILE A 77 21.29 -44.85 7.19
CA ILE A 77 21.66 -45.85 8.18
C ILE A 77 22.88 -46.61 7.64
N VAL A 78 23.90 -46.74 8.46
CA VAL A 78 25.13 -47.49 8.12
C VAL A 78 25.37 -48.51 9.19
N GLY A 79 25.42 -49.81 8.79
CA GLY A 79 25.81 -50.94 9.62
C GLY A 79 27.16 -51.53 9.16
N TRP A 80 27.97 -52.08 10.06
CA TRP A 80 29.23 -52.76 9.71
C TRP A 80 29.67 -53.77 10.75
N GLY A 81 30.54 -54.70 10.38
CA GLY A 81 30.91 -55.89 11.12
C GLY A 81 32.14 -55.76 12.03
N ASP A 82 32.45 -54.60 12.58
CA ASP A 82 33.47 -54.40 13.63
C ASP A 82 33.10 -53.30 14.59
N THR A 83 33.93 -53.09 15.65
CA THR A 83 33.70 -52.10 16.71
C THR A 83 34.82 -51.06 16.83
N THR A 84 35.75 -51.05 15.88
CA THR A 84 36.96 -50.22 15.93
C THR A 84 37.01 -49.18 14.81
N SER A 85 36.34 -49.47 13.72
CA SER A 85 36.29 -48.60 12.55
C SER A 85 35.29 -47.46 12.76
N THR A 86 35.56 -46.32 12.10
CA THR A 86 34.75 -45.13 12.15
C THR A 86 34.38 -44.66 10.75
N ILE A 87 33.21 -44.02 10.60
CA ILE A 87 32.81 -43.33 9.41
C ILE A 87 33.60 -42.01 9.34
N THR A 88 34.34 -41.77 8.28
CA THR A 88 35.11 -40.53 8.03
C THR A 88 34.29 -39.49 7.28
N SER A 89 33.41 -39.92 6.38
CA SER A 89 32.50 -39.02 5.66
C SER A 89 31.28 -39.75 5.11
N ILE A 90 30.19 -39.00 5.01
CA ILE A 90 29.05 -39.30 4.13
C ILE A 90 28.93 -38.14 3.15
N THR A 91 28.97 -38.44 1.88
CA THR A 91 28.88 -37.44 0.80
C THR A 91 27.87 -37.86 -0.24
N ASP A 92 27.34 -36.93 -0.98
CA ASP A 92 26.51 -37.19 -2.17
C ASP A 92 26.87 -36.25 -3.32
N ILE A 93 26.29 -36.50 -4.50
CA ILE A 93 26.58 -35.70 -5.69
C ILE A 93 25.96 -34.28 -5.64
N GLU A 94 24.93 -34.07 -4.80
CA GLU A 94 24.27 -32.79 -4.63
C GLU A 94 24.84 -31.97 -3.44
N LEU A 95 25.93 -32.48 -2.83
CA LEU A 95 26.67 -31.83 -1.75
C LEU A 95 25.82 -31.55 -0.48
N ASN A 96 24.86 -32.40 -0.20
CA ASN A 96 24.08 -32.30 1.04
C ASN A 96 24.97 -32.55 2.27
N THR A 97 24.62 -31.89 3.37
CA THR A 97 25.35 -32.05 4.65
C THR A 97 24.68 -33.11 5.52
N TYR A 98 25.39 -34.17 5.85
CA TYR A 98 24.93 -35.26 6.69
C TYR A 98 25.35 -35.02 8.13
N THR A 99 24.38 -35.08 9.06
CA THR A 99 24.56 -34.90 10.50
C THR A 99 24.26 -36.20 11.23
N LEU A 100 25.07 -36.55 12.18
CA LEU A 100 24.85 -37.74 13.05
C LEU A 100 23.63 -37.49 13.94
N ALA A 101 22.63 -38.39 13.91
CA ALA A 101 21.41 -38.28 14.73
C ALA A 101 21.66 -38.59 16.20
N LEU A 102 22.52 -39.57 16.50
CA LEU A 102 22.94 -39.98 17.81
C LEU A 102 24.35 -40.64 17.72
N PRO A 103 25.09 -40.74 18.82
CA PRO A 103 26.40 -41.36 18.79
C PRO A 103 26.38 -42.75 18.16
N VAL A 104 27.47 -43.09 17.45
CA VAL A 104 27.65 -44.43 16.90
C VAL A 104 27.53 -45.48 18.02
N VAL A 105 26.81 -46.55 17.75
CA VAL A 105 26.64 -47.64 18.72
C VAL A 105 27.49 -48.82 18.31
N HIS A 106 28.31 -49.28 19.25
CA HIS A 106 29.13 -50.46 19.12
C HIS A 106 28.53 -51.57 19.95
N GLY A 107 28.10 -52.63 19.31
CA GLY A 107 27.64 -53.88 19.95
C GLY A 107 28.75 -54.92 20.01
N THR A 108 28.36 -56.20 20.08
CA THR A 108 29.33 -57.32 20.06
C THR A 108 29.67 -57.67 18.63
N GLY A 109 30.81 -57.15 18.13
CA GLY A 109 31.33 -57.42 16.78
C GLY A 109 30.61 -56.73 15.64
N ILE A 110 29.72 -55.81 15.93
CA ILE A 110 28.94 -55.02 14.96
C ILE A 110 28.77 -53.59 15.42
N SER A 111 28.58 -52.66 14.51
CA SER A 111 28.33 -51.24 14.77
C SER A 111 27.25 -50.69 13.87
N GLN A 112 26.59 -49.63 14.31
CA GLN A 112 25.60 -48.92 13.52
C GLN A 112 25.60 -47.41 13.85
N ALA A 113 25.28 -46.62 12.81
CA ALA A 113 25.06 -45.19 12.94
C ALA A 113 23.83 -44.75 12.09
N ILE A 114 23.07 -43.78 12.61
CA ILE A 114 22.03 -43.08 11.87
C ILE A 114 22.48 -41.64 11.63
N TYR A 115 22.52 -41.23 10.36
CA TYR A 115 22.74 -39.88 9.94
C TYR A 115 21.48 -39.35 9.26
N TYR A 116 21.38 -38.03 9.12
CA TYR A 116 20.33 -37.38 8.33
C TYR A 116 20.86 -36.14 7.62
N ALA A 117 20.31 -35.86 6.44
CA ALA A 117 20.49 -34.60 5.76
C ALA A 117 19.15 -33.89 5.69
N LYS A 118 19.06 -32.69 6.28
CA LYS A 118 17.86 -31.87 6.29
C LYS A 118 17.85 -30.89 5.14
N ASN A 119 16.64 -30.52 4.66
CA ASN A 119 16.48 -29.53 3.61
C ASN A 119 17.39 -29.83 2.42
N ILE A 120 17.33 -31.06 1.94
CA ILE A 120 18.23 -31.51 0.87
C ILE A 120 18.08 -30.68 -0.39
N VAL A 121 19.14 -30.57 -1.16
CA VAL A 121 19.12 -30.04 -2.52
C VAL A 121 18.48 -31.09 -3.42
N GLY A 122 17.54 -30.68 -4.26
CA GLY A 122 16.92 -31.60 -5.23
C GLY A 122 17.86 -31.92 -6.38
N ASP A 123 17.68 -33.11 -6.97
CA ASP A 123 18.50 -33.55 -8.07
C ASP A 123 18.25 -32.72 -9.35
N THR A 124 19.32 -32.36 -10.03
CA THR A 124 19.26 -31.52 -11.23
C THR A 124 19.33 -32.29 -12.55
N GLY A 125 19.46 -33.62 -12.51
CA GLY A 125 19.56 -34.37 -13.77
C GLY A 125 19.71 -35.87 -13.64
N SER A 126 20.32 -36.37 -12.59
CA SER A 126 20.50 -37.81 -12.34
C SER A 126 20.14 -38.12 -10.89
N PRO A 127 19.62 -39.33 -10.59
CA PRO A 127 19.36 -39.70 -9.20
C PRO A 127 20.61 -39.55 -8.35
N ASN A 128 20.43 -39.04 -7.13
CA ASN A 128 21.50 -38.79 -6.16
C ASN A 128 22.20 -40.10 -5.78
N GLN A 129 23.53 -40.07 -5.69
CA GLN A 129 24.34 -41.17 -5.18
C GLN A 129 24.96 -40.76 -3.84
N ILE A 130 24.65 -41.52 -2.79
CA ILE A 130 25.20 -41.31 -1.45
C ILE A 130 26.33 -42.30 -1.22
N THR A 131 27.47 -41.82 -0.74
CA THR A 131 28.69 -42.61 -0.50
C THR A 131 29.11 -42.45 0.96
N VAL A 132 29.26 -43.58 1.66
CA VAL A 132 29.90 -43.66 2.96
C VAL A 132 31.35 -44.05 2.82
N THR A 133 32.24 -43.41 3.57
CA THR A 133 33.67 -43.71 3.62
C THR A 133 34.08 -43.98 5.05
N PHE A 134 34.79 -45.10 5.25
CA PHE A 134 35.33 -45.49 6.55
C PHE A 134 36.83 -45.13 6.61
N ASN A 135 37.35 -45.03 7.84
CA ASN A 135 38.78 -44.80 8.10
C ASN A 135 39.68 -45.99 7.66
N GLN A 136 39.09 -47.19 7.55
CA GLN A 136 39.72 -48.42 7.05
C GLN A 136 38.63 -49.30 6.42
N ALA A 137 39.05 -50.38 5.75
CA ALA A 137 38.12 -51.37 5.22
C ALA A 137 37.39 -52.11 6.35
N VAL A 138 36.06 -52.17 6.30
CA VAL A 138 35.18 -52.78 7.32
C VAL A 138 34.51 -54.03 6.75
N PRO A 139 34.33 -55.08 7.59
CA PRO A 139 33.61 -56.27 7.18
C PRO A 139 32.13 -56.03 7.00
N ALA A 140 31.53 -56.61 6.00
CA ALA A 140 30.11 -56.69 5.74
C ALA A 140 29.34 -55.38 6.00
N PRO A 141 29.74 -54.23 5.42
CA PRO A 141 28.97 -53.00 5.57
C PRO A 141 27.67 -53.04 4.80
N ASP A 142 26.64 -52.36 5.36
CA ASP A 142 25.41 -52.05 4.65
C ASP A 142 25.09 -50.55 4.75
N LEU A 143 24.44 -50.00 3.72
CA LEU A 143 24.01 -48.63 3.61
C LEU A 143 22.55 -48.63 3.18
N ARG A 144 21.70 -47.98 3.97
CA ARG A 144 20.26 -47.87 3.75
C ARG A 144 19.89 -46.40 3.78
N ILE A 145 19.12 -45.93 2.81
CA ILE A 145 18.81 -44.52 2.64
C ILE A 145 17.32 -44.37 2.35
N PHE A 146 16.68 -43.42 3.03
CA PHE A 146 15.25 -43.18 2.89
C PHE A 146 14.98 -41.67 2.81
N GLU A 147 14.20 -41.26 1.82
CA GLU A 147 13.76 -39.89 1.62
C GLU A 147 12.35 -39.68 2.15
N TYR A 148 12.16 -38.58 2.86
CA TYR A 148 10.88 -38.18 3.42
C TYR A 148 10.57 -36.72 3.15
N SER A 149 9.28 -36.39 2.92
CA SER A 149 8.76 -35.04 2.87
C SER A 149 7.99 -34.68 4.14
N GLY A 150 7.71 -33.37 4.34
CA GLY A 150 6.87 -32.88 5.43
C GLY A 150 7.58 -32.74 6.78
N LEU A 151 8.90 -32.78 6.81
CA LEU A 151 9.72 -32.62 8.02
C LEU A 151 10.30 -31.22 8.17
N ASP A 152 10.61 -30.82 9.41
CA ASP A 152 11.20 -29.51 9.72
C ASP A 152 12.56 -29.37 9.01
N THR A 153 12.68 -28.35 8.17
CA THR A 153 13.87 -28.10 7.34
C THR A 153 15.03 -27.47 8.12
N THR A 154 14.79 -26.98 9.32
CA THR A 154 15.79 -26.26 10.14
C THR A 154 16.32 -27.08 11.31
N SER A 155 15.46 -27.75 12.04
CA SER A 155 15.81 -28.53 13.24
C SER A 155 14.93 -29.79 13.35
N PRO A 156 15.03 -30.72 12.37
CA PRO A 156 14.12 -31.87 12.33
C PRO A 156 14.29 -32.87 13.48
N LEU A 157 15.49 -33.12 13.93
CA LEU A 157 15.72 -34.12 14.99
C LEU A 157 15.02 -33.69 16.28
N ASP A 158 14.16 -34.56 16.82
CA ASP A 158 13.49 -34.42 18.11
C ASP A 158 14.26 -35.15 19.20
N VAL A 159 14.25 -36.46 19.13
CA VAL A 159 14.90 -37.35 20.12
C VAL A 159 15.43 -38.58 19.43
N ALA A 160 16.50 -39.17 19.97
CA ALA A 160 17.02 -40.44 19.49
C ALA A 160 17.49 -41.31 20.66
N VAL A 161 17.42 -42.63 20.50
CA VAL A 161 17.79 -43.61 21.50
C VAL A 161 18.46 -44.79 20.83
N SER A 162 19.32 -45.49 21.56
CA SER A 162 20.01 -46.65 21.07
C SER A 162 20.30 -47.67 22.17
N ASN A 163 20.39 -48.93 21.79
CA ASN A 163 20.77 -50.01 22.67
C ASN A 163 21.41 -51.15 21.84
N PHE A 164 22.07 -52.06 22.50
CA PHE A 164 22.62 -53.28 21.90
C PHE A 164 22.47 -54.46 22.87
N GLY A 165 22.47 -55.64 22.32
CA GLY A 165 22.27 -56.85 23.12
C GLY A 165 22.41 -58.14 22.30
N SER A 166 21.83 -59.21 22.82
CA SER A 166 21.73 -60.48 22.14
C SER A 166 20.37 -61.13 22.41
N GLY A 167 19.91 -61.99 21.49
CA GLY A 167 18.62 -62.68 21.60
C GLY A 167 17.87 -62.73 20.30
N THR A 168 16.53 -62.79 20.37
CA THR A 168 15.63 -62.89 19.23
C THR A 168 14.81 -61.61 18.98
N LEU A 169 14.98 -60.60 19.84
CA LEU A 169 14.33 -59.30 19.74
C LEU A 169 15.37 -58.21 19.97
N ALA A 170 15.61 -57.39 18.97
CA ALA A 170 16.36 -56.14 19.09
C ALA A 170 15.43 -55.05 19.66
N ASP A 171 15.96 -54.20 20.57
CA ASP A 171 15.20 -53.16 21.27
C ASP A 171 16.10 -51.92 21.45
N SER A 172 15.71 -50.78 20.87
CA SER A 172 16.45 -49.52 20.96
C SER A 172 16.43 -48.88 22.35
N GLY A 173 15.56 -49.35 23.22
CA GLY A 173 15.24 -48.71 24.49
C GLY A 173 14.11 -47.68 24.37
N ALA A 174 13.70 -47.15 25.53
CA ALA A 174 12.57 -46.21 25.58
C ALA A 174 13.00 -44.77 25.36
N CYS A 175 12.21 -44.02 24.62
CA CYS A 175 12.28 -42.56 24.47
C CYS A 175 10.87 -41.96 24.38
N THR A 176 10.77 -40.66 24.47
CA THR A 176 9.49 -39.93 24.34
C THR A 176 9.67 -38.75 23.40
N THR A 177 8.86 -38.66 22.34
CA THR A 177 8.84 -37.55 21.42
C THR A 177 8.23 -36.30 22.07
N THR A 178 8.64 -35.12 21.62
CA THR A 178 8.17 -33.82 22.15
C THR A 178 7.27 -33.06 21.18
N ALA A 179 7.34 -33.36 19.88
CA ALA A 179 6.52 -32.71 18.89
C ALA A 179 5.14 -33.35 18.74
N ALA A 180 4.18 -32.59 18.19
CA ALA A 180 2.82 -33.09 17.98
C ALA A 180 2.75 -34.20 16.93
N VAL A 181 3.66 -34.15 15.93
CA VAL A 181 3.78 -35.18 14.88
C VAL A 181 5.25 -35.43 14.62
N ASP A 182 5.65 -36.69 14.69
CA ASP A 182 7.01 -37.13 14.43
C ASP A 182 7.05 -38.32 13.45
N LEU A 183 8.10 -38.37 12.64
CA LEU A 183 8.57 -39.59 12.00
C LEU A 183 9.51 -40.29 12.93
N ILE A 184 9.24 -41.51 13.30
CA ILE A 184 10.19 -42.38 14.01
C ILE A 184 10.77 -43.37 13.02
N VAL A 185 12.10 -43.41 12.91
CA VAL A 185 12.82 -44.39 12.10
C VAL A 185 13.56 -45.31 13.08
N GLY A 186 13.17 -46.57 13.08
CA GLY A 186 13.86 -47.66 13.76
C GLY A 186 14.83 -48.37 12.81
N ALA A 187 16.05 -48.60 13.24
CA ALA A 187 17.05 -49.29 12.43
C ALA A 187 17.91 -50.22 13.27
N GLY A 188 18.14 -51.41 12.75
CA GLY A 188 18.96 -52.42 13.43
C GLY A 188 20.00 -53.09 12.51
N THR A 189 21.14 -53.42 13.09
CA THR A 189 22.18 -54.26 12.50
C THR A 189 22.38 -55.45 13.40
N ALA A 190 22.46 -56.65 12.82
CA ALA A 190 22.66 -57.88 13.57
C ALA A 190 23.74 -58.76 12.91
N ASN A 191 24.40 -59.63 13.65
CA ASN A 191 25.27 -60.65 13.08
C ASN A 191 24.48 -61.82 12.49
N THR A 192 23.17 -61.75 12.51
CA THR A 192 22.15 -62.58 11.87
C THR A 192 21.23 -61.70 11.05
N HIS A 193 19.95 -62.03 10.85
CA HIS A 193 19.03 -61.25 10.04
C HIS A 193 17.82 -60.78 10.82
N PHE A 194 17.37 -59.56 10.57
CA PHE A 194 16.04 -59.10 10.93
C PHE A 194 15.00 -59.89 10.12
N THR A 195 13.86 -60.17 10.73
CA THR A 195 12.79 -60.99 10.12
C THR A 195 11.51 -60.21 9.89
N GLY A 196 11.44 -58.98 10.38
CA GLY A 196 10.29 -58.10 10.22
C GLY A 196 10.40 -56.86 11.09
N PRO A 197 9.36 -56.00 11.07
CA PRO A 197 9.29 -54.79 11.85
C PRO A 197 8.82 -55.11 13.29
N GLY A 198 9.02 -54.14 14.19
CA GLY A 198 8.42 -54.14 15.51
C GLY A 198 6.95 -53.78 15.51
N SER A 199 6.32 -53.99 16.66
CA SER A 199 4.90 -53.69 16.81
C SER A 199 4.60 -52.19 16.60
N GLY A 200 3.68 -51.88 15.68
CA GLY A 200 3.27 -50.51 15.34
C GLY A 200 4.12 -49.83 14.28
N PHE A 201 5.18 -50.52 13.82
CA PHE A 201 6.02 -49.99 12.73
C PHE A 201 5.70 -50.66 11.40
N ASN A 202 5.95 -49.93 10.31
CA ASN A 202 5.94 -50.46 8.96
C ASN A 202 7.37 -50.78 8.54
N LEU A 203 7.59 -51.97 7.95
CA LEU A 203 8.88 -52.34 7.38
C LEU A 203 9.20 -51.45 6.17
N LEU A 204 10.41 -50.91 6.16
CA LEU A 204 10.96 -50.20 4.98
C LEU A 204 11.87 -51.12 4.17
N ASP A 205 12.79 -51.81 4.85
CA ASP A 205 13.78 -52.61 4.19
C ASP A 205 14.40 -53.68 5.12
N ILE A 206 14.83 -54.78 4.55
CA ILE A 206 15.80 -55.71 5.12
C ILE A 206 16.94 -55.84 4.13
N SER A 207 18.10 -55.24 4.46
CA SER A 207 19.22 -55.13 3.56
C SER A 207 19.79 -56.48 3.16
N SER A 208 20.18 -56.66 1.91
CA SER A 208 20.79 -57.87 1.39
C SER A 208 22.25 -57.62 0.99
N PRO A 209 23.19 -58.54 1.32
CA PRO A 209 23.04 -59.81 2.00
C PRO A 209 23.09 -59.71 3.52
N ASN A 210 23.22 -58.53 4.12
CA ASN A 210 23.61 -58.32 5.51
C ASN A 210 22.45 -58.48 6.52
N GLY A 211 21.19 -58.35 6.07
CA GLY A 211 20.00 -58.56 6.87
C GLY A 211 19.71 -57.49 7.92
N GLY A 212 20.27 -56.28 7.76
CA GLY A 212 19.94 -55.15 8.61
C GLY A 212 18.49 -54.67 8.38
N GLY A 213 17.72 -54.45 9.43
CA GLY A 213 16.32 -54.05 9.37
C GLY A 213 16.13 -52.54 9.48
N THR A 214 15.20 -51.98 8.73
CA THR A 214 14.74 -50.58 8.88
C THR A 214 13.22 -50.51 8.85
N GLU A 215 12.65 -49.77 9.76
CA GLU A 215 11.22 -49.61 9.96
C GLU A 215 10.88 -48.13 10.24
N HIS A 216 9.64 -47.74 10.03
CA HIS A 216 9.19 -46.43 10.39
C HIS A 216 7.77 -46.40 10.98
N GLN A 217 7.49 -45.35 11.75
CA GLN A 217 6.17 -45.00 12.25
C GLN A 217 5.98 -43.50 12.20
N ILE A 218 4.76 -43.04 11.92
CA ILE A 218 4.40 -41.62 12.03
C ILE A 218 3.44 -41.50 13.22
N THR A 219 3.78 -40.62 14.16
CA THR A 219 2.95 -40.33 15.34
C THR A 219 2.02 -39.18 15.09
N SER A 220 0.91 -39.10 15.82
CA SER A 220 -0.04 -37.98 15.80
C SER A 220 -0.14 -37.22 17.12
N ALA A 221 0.72 -37.56 18.08
CA ALA A 221 0.86 -36.94 19.40
C ALA A 221 2.21 -37.31 19.99
N PRO A 222 2.74 -36.53 20.97
CA PRO A 222 3.90 -36.93 21.73
C PRO A 222 3.67 -38.28 22.40
N GLY A 223 4.67 -39.16 22.34
CA GLY A 223 4.52 -40.51 22.84
C GLY A 223 5.82 -41.31 22.78
N SER A 224 5.71 -42.64 22.96
CA SER A 224 6.86 -43.54 22.89
C SER A 224 7.49 -43.52 21.50
N CYS A 225 8.82 -43.53 21.45
CA CYS A 225 9.62 -43.56 20.24
C CYS A 225 10.62 -44.73 20.17
N GLY A 226 10.58 -45.64 21.10
CA GLY A 226 11.41 -46.83 21.06
C GLY A 226 10.98 -47.77 19.92
N ALA A 227 11.96 -48.30 19.21
CA ALA A 227 11.80 -49.24 18.11
C ALA A 227 12.28 -50.64 18.53
N THR A 228 11.58 -51.69 18.06
CA THR A 228 11.97 -53.09 18.30
C THR A 228 11.92 -53.86 16.99
N GLY A 229 12.72 -54.90 16.82
CA GLY A 229 12.68 -55.74 15.62
C GLY A 229 13.02 -57.19 15.89
N PRO A 230 12.19 -58.15 15.45
CA PRO A 230 12.51 -59.57 15.58
C PRO A 230 13.70 -59.93 14.72
N ILE A 231 14.63 -60.75 15.27
CA ILE A 231 15.80 -61.25 14.57
C ILE A 231 15.91 -62.77 14.76
N THR A 232 16.65 -63.42 13.85
CA THR A 232 17.21 -64.74 14.16
C THR A 232 18.17 -64.57 15.33
N THR A 233 18.18 -65.52 16.26
CA THR A 233 19.02 -65.42 17.47
C THR A 233 20.45 -64.95 17.13
N GLY A 234 20.88 -63.86 17.74
CA GLY A 234 22.19 -63.26 17.49
C GLY A 234 22.46 -62.03 18.33
N ASN A 235 23.64 -61.40 18.10
CA ASN A 235 23.98 -60.08 18.61
C ASN A 235 23.36 -59.02 17.73
N TRP A 236 22.89 -57.92 18.33
CA TRP A 236 22.24 -56.85 17.62
C TRP A 236 22.62 -55.47 18.18
N VAL A 237 22.53 -54.46 17.35
CA VAL A 237 22.43 -53.03 17.69
C VAL A 237 21.08 -52.55 17.14
N MET A 238 20.34 -51.76 17.92
CA MET A 238 19.10 -51.14 17.51
C MET A 238 19.10 -49.67 17.90
N GLN A 239 18.73 -48.80 16.97
CA GLN A 239 18.63 -47.38 17.15
C GLN A 239 17.24 -46.90 16.70
N ALA A 240 16.72 -45.85 17.36
CA ALA A 240 15.55 -45.14 16.90
C ALA A 240 15.84 -43.64 16.91
N ALA A 241 15.44 -42.94 15.85
CA ALA A 241 15.52 -41.49 15.74
C ALA A 241 14.16 -40.93 15.32
N ALA A 242 13.67 -39.95 16.07
CA ALA A 242 12.44 -39.26 15.82
C ALA A 242 12.73 -37.90 15.18
N PHE A 243 11.97 -37.54 14.13
CA PHE A 243 12.12 -36.31 13.37
C PHE A 243 10.79 -35.56 13.31
N LYS A 244 10.80 -34.28 13.72
CA LYS A 244 9.61 -33.42 13.81
C LYS A 244 9.06 -33.11 12.44
N ALA A 245 7.74 -33.15 12.32
CA ALA A 245 7.03 -32.57 11.19
C ALA A 245 7.30 -31.06 11.09
N VAL A 246 7.21 -30.52 9.87
CA VAL A 246 7.13 -29.09 9.70
C VAL A 246 5.94 -28.54 10.50
N ALA A 247 6.17 -27.50 11.29
CA ALA A 247 5.10 -26.89 12.07
C ALA A 247 4.03 -26.32 11.12
N ALA A 248 2.77 -26.61 11.41
CA ALA A 248 1.68 -25.99 10.67
C ALA A 248 1.74 -24.46 10.83
N PRO A 249 1.57 -23.69 9.74
CA PRO A 249 1.52 -22.24 9.86
C PRO A 249 0.39 -21.82 10.78
N VAL A 250 0.70 -20.96 11.75
CA VAL A 250 -0.30 -20.47 12.71
C VAL A 250 -1.27 -19.55 11.99
N PRO A 251 -2.59 -19.80 12.07
CA PRO A 251 -3.59 -18.88 11.55
C PRO A 251 -3.44 -17.48 12.17
N GLY A 252 -3.49 -16.45 11.33
CA GLY A 252 -3.29 -15.08 11.78
C GLY A 252 -3.91 -14.08 10.83
N VAL A 253 -3.67 -12.79 11.08
CA VAL A 253 -4.09 -11.69 10.21
C VAL A 253 -2.95 -10.70 10.01
N THR A 254 -2.97 -10.00 8.88
CA THR A 254 -2.19 -8.78 8.70
C THR A 254 -3.13 -7.60 8.65
N ILE A 255 -2.67 -6.43 9.13
CA ILE A 255 -3.44 -5.19 9.14
C ILE A 255 -2.68 -4.14 8.37
N TYR A 256 -3.37 -3.50 7.44
CA TYR A 256 -2.87 -2.40 6.65
C TYR A 256 -3.88 -1.25 6.68
N ALA A 257 -3.40 0.00 6.69
CA ALA A 257 -4.26 1.18 6.65
C ALA A 257 -3.80 2.15 5.56
N ALA A 258 -4.75 2.69 4.80
CA ALA A 258 -4.51 3.62 3.71
C ALA A 258 -5.48 4.82 3.77
N PRO A 259 -5.00 6.02 3.38
CA PRO A 259 -3.63 6.35 3.02
C PRO A 259 -2.67 6.28 4.22
N ALA A 260 -1.36 6.21 3.99
CA ALA A 260 -0.36 6.10 5.06
C ALA A 260 -0.34 7.33 5.99
N SER A 261 -0.77 8.51 5.49
CA SER A 261 -0.89 9.74 6.27
C SER A 261 -1.97 10.66 5.72
N GLN A 262 -2.52 11.51 6.58
CA GLN A 262 -3.43 12.60 6.22
C GLN A 262 -3.14 13.87 6.98
N THR A 263 -3.44 15.01 6.35
CA THR A 263 -3.40 16.34 6.98
C THR A 263 -4.81 16.90 7.03
N VAL A 264 -5.23 17.33 8.20
CA VAL A 264 -6.57 17.93 8.45
C VAL A 264 -6.44 19.19 9.30
N ALA A 265 -7.34 20.13 9.12
CA ALA A 265 -7.42 21.28 10.01
C ALA A 265 -7.98 20.87 11.37
N ALA A 266 -7.52 21.50 12.45
CA ALA A 266 -8.11 21.31 13.77
C ALA A 266 -9.63 21.59 13.73
N GLY A 267 -10.43 20.67 14.28
CA GLY A 267 -11.90 20.69 14.19
C GLY A 267 -12.48 19.88 13.03
N THR A 268 -11.66 19.22 12.22
CA THR A 268 -12.12 18.35 11.12
C THR A 268 -11.67 16.90 11.33
N SER A 269 -12.15 15.97 10.49
CA SER A 269 -11.88 14.54 10.62
C SER A 269 -10.99 14.03 9.49
N ALA A 270 -10.05 13.14 9.82
CA ALA A 270 -9.30 12.34 8.88
C ALA A 270 -9.94 10.96 8.73
N THR A 271 -9.96 10.40 7.51
CA THR A 271 -10.52 9.07 7.25
C THR A 271 -9.50 8.16 6.58
N TYR A 272 -9.44 6.91 7.03
CA TYR A 272 -8.55 5.88 6.52
C TYR A 272 -9.35 4.61 6.25
N THR A 273 -8.91 3.81 5.30
CA THR A 273 -9.42 2.47 5.09
C THR A 273 -8.47 1.48 5.75
N VAL A 274 -8.96 0.71 6.71
CA VAL A 274 -8.21 -0.36 7.38
C VAL A 274 -8.60 -1.68 6.73
N THR A 275 -7.61 -2.38 6.20
CA THR A 275 -7.77 -3.69 5.57
C THR A 275 -7.18 -4.77 6.48
N VAL A 276 -7.99 -5.78 6.79
CA VAL A 276 -7.58 -6.96 7.55
C VAL A 276 -7.55 -8.14 6.60
N THR A 277 -6.36 -8.71 6.41
CA THR A 277 -6.13 -9.84 5.50
C THR A 277 -5.86 -11.09 6.31
N PRO A 278 -6.64 -12.17 6.14
CA PRO A 278 -6.41 -13.42 6.82
C PRO A 278 -5.18 -14.12 6.25
N THR A 279 -4.44 -14.83 7.11
CA THR A 279 -3.30 -15.66 6.75
C THR A 279 -3.47 -17.05 7.32
N ASN A 280 -2.95 -18.06 6.64
CA ASN A 280 -2.92 -19.45 7.08
C ASN A 280 -4.30 -20.00 7.50
N GLY A 281 -5.34 -19.67 6.72
CA GLY A 281 -6.70 -20.17 6.99
C GLY A 281 -7.36 -19.56 8.23
N PHE A 282 -6.94 -18.38 8.65
CA PHE A 282 -7.57 -17.69 9.78
C PHE A 282 -9.06 -17.44 9.51
N THR A 283 -9.89 -17.81 10.46
CA THR A 283 -11.31 -17.50 10.51
C THR A 283 -11.65 -17.00 11.90
N GLY A 284 -12.05 -15.76 12.02
CA GLY A 284 -12.37 -15.19 13.33
C GLY A 284 -12.73 -13.71 13.23
N THR A 285 -13.39 -13.20 14.27
CA THR A 285 -13.76 -11.78 14.35
C THR A 285 -12.64 -10.98 15.00
N VAL A 286 -12.05 -10.06 14.24
CA VAL A 286 -11.00 -9.15 14.67
C VAL A 286 -11.64 -7.85 15.15
N LEU A 287 -11.41 -7.49 16.41
CA LEU A 287 -11.83 -6.20 16.97
C LEU A 287 -10.77 -5.15 16.66
N LEU A 288 -11.20 -4.00 16.11
CA LEU A 288 -10.34 -2.89 15.72
C LEU A 288 -10.35 -1.79 16.78
N SER A 289 -9.17 -1.24 17.08
CA SER A 289 -9.01 -0.14 18.03
C SER A 289 -7.83 0.75 17.67
N CYS A 290 -7.80 1.98 18.21
CA CYS A 290 -6.62 2.84 18.21
C CYS A 290 -6.00 2.84 19.61
N ALA A 291 -4.66 2.84 19.68
CA ALA A 291 -3.98 3.09 20.95
C ALA A 291 -4.23 4.54 21.40
N SER A 292 -4.90 4.72 22.53
CA SER A 292 -5.27 6.06 23.05
C SER A 292 -4.06 6.96 23.30
N VAL A 293 -2.93 6.38 23.68
CA VAL A 293 -1.67 7.10 23.90
C VAL A 293 -1.02 7.62 22.62
N SER A 294 -1.44 7.13 21.45
CA SER A 294 -0.94 7.57 20.14
C SER A 294 -1.82 8.64 19.48
N LEU A 295 -3.00 8.93 20.04
CA LEU A 295 -3.90 9.95 19.53
C LEU A 295 -3.49 11.34 20.04
N PRO A 296 -3.60 12.40 19.21
CA PRO A 296 -3.48 13.77 19.68
C PRO A 296 -4.52 14.07 20.77
N THR A 297 -4.16 14.91 21.72
CA THR A 297 -5.09 15.34 22.79
C THR A 297 -6.37 15.92 22.19
N GLY A 298 -7.53 15.42 22.65
CA GLY A 298 -8.84 15.85 22.14
C GLY A 298 -9.26 15.20 20.81
N ALA A 299 -8.45 14.29 20.25
CA ALA A 299 -8.86 13.49 19.09
C ALA A 299 -9.53 12.19 19.54
N ILE A 300 -10.50 11.73 18.76
CA ILE A 300 -11.26 10.48 18.99
C ILE A 300 -11.21 9.65 17.72
N CYS A 301 -10.89 8.36 17.85
CA CYS A 301 -10.97 7.43 16.72
C CYS A 301 -12.22 6.55 16.81
N GLY A 302 -12.79 6.24 15.65
CA GLY A 302 -13.93 5.33 15.51
C GLY A 302 -13.83 4.49 14.26
N PHE A 303 -14.24 3.22 14.35
CA PHE A 303 -14.25 2.29 13.25
C PHE A 303 -15.68 1.95 12.82
N THR A 304 -15.90 1.82 11.52
CA THR A 304 -17.18 1.40 10.95
C THR A 304 -16.94 0.36 9.84
N PRO A 305 -17.21 -0.93 10.13
CA PRO A 305 -17.59 -1.53 11.40
C PRO A 305 -16.42 -1.58 12.40
N GLY A 306 -16.73 -1.64 13.73
CA GLY A 306 -15.72 -1.74 14.80
C GLY A 306 -15.05 -3.11 14.90
N SER A 307 -15.61 -4.13 14.25
CA SER A 307 -15.02 -5.46 14.11
C SER A 307 -15.28 -6.01 12.72
N VAL A 308 -14.38 -6.86 12.25
CA VAL A 308 -14.47 -7.50 10.94
C VAL A 308 -14.18 -8.99 11.07
N THR A 309 -14.79 -9.82 10.21
CA THR A 309 -14.61 -11.27 10.21
C THR A 309 -14.05 -11.71 8.87
N PRO A 310 -12.73 -11.67 8.67
CA PRO A 310 -12.10 -12.20 7.48
C PRO A 310 -12.21 -13.73 7.45
N SER A 311 -12.38 -14.31 6.26
CA SER A 311 -12.41 -15.76 6.06
C SER A 311 -11.35 -16.19 5.03
N ALA A 312 -11.66 -16.08 3.73
CA ALA A 312 -10.70 -16.39 2.67
C ALA A 312 -10.17 -15.13 1.96
N SER A 313 -10.82 -13.98 2.16
CA SER A 313 -10.52 -12.72 1.49
C SER A 313 -10.31 -11.60 2.50
N PRO A 314 -9.53 -10.57 2.14
CA PRO A 314 -9.41 -9.35 2.94
C PRO A 314 -10.77 -8.67 3.16
N VAL A 315 -10.95 -8.08 4.33
CA VAL A 315 -12.12 -7.28 4.69
C VAL A 315 -11.69 -5.91 5.16
N THR A 316 -12.56 -4.91 5.01
CA THR A 316 -12.20 -3.53 5.30
C THR A 316 -13.11 -2.93 6.37
N SER A 317 -12.57 -1.94 7.09
CA SER A 317 -13.28 -1.04 7.98
C SER A 317 -12.84 0.40 7.71
N SER A 318 -13.76 1.35 7.80
CA SER A 318 -13.46 2.78 7.74
C SER A 318 -13.06 3.26 9.12
N LEU A 319 -11.84 3.80 9.25
CA LEU A 319 -11.37 4.50 10.44
C LEU A 319 -11.58 6.00 10.24
N SER A 320 -12.28 6.64 11.16
CA SER A 320 -12.39 8.11 11.27
C SER A 320 -11.68 8.58 12.53
N ILE A 321 -10.77 9.55 12.38
CA ILE A 321 -10.17 10.26 13.51
C ILE A 321 -10.70 11.69 13.50
N SER A 322 -11.60 11.99 14.44
CA SER A 322 -12.18 13.32 14.62
C SER A 322 -11.30 14.18 15.51
N THR A 323 -11.05 15.42 15.11
CA THR A 323 -10.33 16.41 15.91
C THR A 323 -11.27 17.51 16.38
N THR A 324 -10.88 18.25 17.41
CA THR A 324 -11.55 19.45 17.88
C THR A 324 -10.74 20.69 17.49
N THR A 325 -11.33 21.87 17.55
CA THR A 325 -10.62 23.14 17.33
C THR A 325 -9.51 23.39 18.35
N ALA A 326 -9.55 22.68 19.49
CA ALA A 326 -8.53 22.73 20.54
C ALA A 326 -7.44 21.64 20.36
N THR A 327 -7.57 20.74 19.37
CA THR A 327 -6.55 19.73 19.12
C THR A 327 -5.26 20.42 18.69
N PRO A 328 -4.10 20.12 19.33
CA PRO A 328 -2.84 20.79 19.03
C PRO A 328 -2.41 20.58 17.58
N VAL A 329 -1.85 21.64 16.98
CA VAL A 329 -1.19 21.59 15.67
C VAL A 329 0.10 20.78 15.79
N ALA A 330 0.10 19.58 15.25
CA ALA A 330 1.24 18.66 15.32
C ALA A 330 1.08 17.49 14.35
N THR A 331 2.17 16.76 14.10
CA THR A 331 2.14 15.46 13.44
C THR A 331 2.24 14.37 14.49
N SER A 332 1.35 13.38 14.41
CA SER A 332 1.26 12.24 15.31
C SER A 332 1.27 10.94 14.52
N THR A 333 1.89 9.91 15.07
CA THR A 333 1.79 8.55 14.56
C THR A 333 0.73 7.80 15.37
N VAL A 334 -0.36 7.43 14.73
CA VAL A 334 -1.46 6.71 15.38
C VAL A 334 -1.32 5.22 15.11
N THR A 335 -1.33 4.43 16.18
CA THR A 335 -1.29 2.95 16.11
C THR A 335 -2.71 2.41 16.02
N VAL A 336 -2.97 1.66 14.96
CA VAL A 336 -4.21 0.91 14.71
C VAL A 336 -3.94 -0.53 15.07
N THR A 337 -4.77 -1.13 15.93
CA THR A 337 -4.60 -2.48 16.45
C THR A 337 -5.85 -3.31 16.16
N GLY A 338 -5.63 -4.55 15.71
CA GLY A 338 -6.67 -5.57 15.62
C GLY A 338 -6.37 -6.72 16.58
N THR A 339 -7.37 -7.16 17.30
CA THR A 339 -7.25 -8.20 18.32
C THR A 339 -8.24 -9.35 18.10
N PHE A 340 -7.78 -10.57 18.30
CA PHE A 340 -8.59 -11.79 18.33
C PHE A 340 -8.02 -12.73 19.41
N GLY A 341 -8.69 -12.82 20.55
CA GLY A 341 -8.15 -13.55 21.72
C GLY A 341 -6.79 -12.99 22.13
N ALA A 342 -5.77 -13.84 22.16
CA ALA A 342 -4.38 -13.46 22.45
C ALA A 342 -3.63 -12.92 21.21
N LEU A 343 -4.19 -13.04 20.01
CA LEU A 343 -3.58 -12.56 18.77
C LEU A 343 -3.74 -11.05 18.66
N VAL A 344 -2.63 -10.34 18.54
CA VAL A 344 -2.58 -8.87 18.42
C VAL A 344 -1.70 -8.49 17.22
N HIS A 345 -2.28 -7.78 16.27
CA HIS A 345 -1.54 -7.19 15.16
C HIS A 345 -1.79 -5.69 15.09
N SER A 346 -0.80 -4.93 14.64
CA SER A 346 -0.90 -3.47 14.56
C SER A 346 -0.26 -2.93 13.29
N THR A 347 -0.74 -1.75 12.87
CA THR A 347 -0.14 -0.91 11.84
C THR A 347 -0.14 0.53 12.32
N THR A 348 0.61 1.40 11.66
CA THR A 348 0.68 2.82 12.01
C THR A 348 0.27 3.69 10.84
N ILE A 349 -0.37 4.82 11.16
CA ILE A 349 -0.76 5.87 10.21
C ILE A 349 -0.28 7.23 10.73
N GLY A 350 0.02 8.15 9.81
CA GLY A 350 0.36 9.53 10.12
C GLY A 350 -0.89 10.41 10.16
N LEU A 351 -1.04 11.24 11.19
CA LEU A 351 -2.04 12.29 11.28
C LEU A 351 -1.35 13.62 11.51
N THR A 352 -1.46 14.56 10.57
CA THR A 352 -1.01 15.94 10.74
C THR A 352 -2.21 16.82 10.97
N VAL A 353 -2.27 17.47 12.12
CA VAL A 353 -3.28 18.49 12.45
C VAL A 353 -2.67 19.86 12.13
N SER A 354 -3.28 20.60 11.21
CA SER A 354 -2.89 21.96 10.86
C SER A 354 -3.79 22.98 11.58
N ALA A 355 -3.33 24.22 11.63
CA ALA A 355 -4.17 25.30 12.14
C ALA A 355 -5.46 25.41 11.30
N PRO A 356 -6.59 25.76 11.91
CA PRO A 356 -7.78 26.08 11.16
C PRO A 356 -7.49 27.23 10.19
N PRO A 357 -8.11 27.27 8.99
CA PRO A 357 -8.00 28.40 8.10
C PRO A 357 -8.35 29.71 8.82
N ALA A 358 -7.54 30.75 8.63
CA ALA A 358 -7.77 32.03 9.26
C ALA A 358 -9.14 32.61 8.84
N PRO A 359 -9.88 33.23 9.78
CA PRO A 359 -11.11 33.96 9.45
C PRO A 359 -10.84 35.04 8.40
N ASP A 360 -11.68 35.15 7.36
CA ASP A 360 -11.57 36.11 6.27
C ASP A 360 -12.97 36.50 5.77
N PHE A 361 -13.06 37.46 4.86
CA PHE A 361 -14.31 37.82 4.19
C PHE A 361 -14.11 38.01 2.69
N THR A 362 -15.21 37.91 1.94
CA THR A 362 -15.24 38.28 0.53
C THR A 362 -16.01 39.59 0.36
N LEU A 363 -15.65 40.37 -0.68
CA LEU A 363 -16.28 41.63 -1.02
C LEU A 363 -16.62 41.65 -2.53
N VAL A 364 -17.91 41.76 -2.85
CA VAL A 364 -18.42 41.75 -4.21
C VAL A 364 -19.42 42.87 -4.42
N GLY A 365 -19.24 43.70 -5.44
CA GLY A 365 -20.19 44.71 -5.85
C GLY A 365 -21.00 44.30 -7.08
N THR A 366 -22.28 44.63 -7.10
CA THR A 366 -23.08 44.54 -8.34
C THR A 366 -22.71 45.65 -9.29
N THR A 367 -23.05 45.53 -10.57
CA THR A 367 -22.89 46.64 -11.53
C THR A 367 -23.58 47.90 -11.07
N LEU A 368 -22.97 49.07 -11.31
CA LEU A 368 -23.59 50.35 -11.02
C LEU A 368 -24.84 50.56 -11.88
N THR A 369 -25.94 50.98 -11.25
CA THR A 369 -27.23 51.21 -11.88
C THR A 369 -27.76 52.61 -11.54
N PRO A 370 -28.03 53.43 -12.57
CA PRO A 370 -27.76 53.24 -13.99
C PRO A 370 -26.25 53.23 -14.28
N SER A 371 -25.82 52.50 -15.32
CA SER A 371 -24.40 52.39 -15.72
C SER A 371 -23.87 53.67 -16.39
N SER A 372 -24.77 54.57 -16.75
CA SER A 372 -24.47 55.89 -17.33
C SER A 372 -25.35 56.96 -16.71
N VAL A 373 -24.76 58.09 -16.37
CA VAL A 373 -25.45 59.24 -15.75
C VAL A 373 -25.02 60.53 -16.39
N VAL A 374 -25.89 61.52 -16.43
CA VAL A 374 -25.52 62.89 -16.75
C VAL A 374 -24.81 63.56 -15.56
N ALA A 375 -24.00 64.58 -15.80
CA ALA A 375 -23.38 65.36 -14.73
C ALA A 375 -24.45 65.88 -13.76
N GLY A 376 -24.34 65.63 -12.45
CA GLY A 376 -25.34 65.85 -11.41
C GLY A 376 -26.21 64.64 -11.07
N GLY A 377 -26.12 63.57 -11.83
CA GLY A 377 -26.81 62.30 -11.54
C GLY A 377 -26.04 61.39 -10.59
N SER A 378 -26.69 60.29 -10.16
CA SER A 378 -26.11 59.30 -9.28
C SER A 378 -26.36 57.89 -9.77
N SER A 379 -25.45 56.99 -9.42
CA SER A 379 -25.54 55.53 -9.65
C SER A 379 -25.41 54.80 -8.30
N THR A 380 -26.05 53.63 -8.18
CA THR A 380 -25.97 52.81 -6.99
C THR A 380 -25.51 51.41 -7.32
N SER A 381 -24.84 50.76 -6.38
CA SER A 381 -24.44 49.35 -6.41
C SER A 381 -24.68 48.74 -5.02
N THR A 382 -25.08 47.48 -4.97
CA THR A 382 -25.10 46.71 -3.76
C THR A 382 -23.74 46.02 -3.57
N ILE A 383 -23.09 46.34 -2.47
CA ILE A 383 -21.84 45.70 -2.05
C ILE A 383 -22.20 44.60 -1.05
N THR A 384 -21.86 43.38 -1.36
CA THR A 384 -22.09 42.20 -0.54
C THR A 384 -20.79 41.76 0.11
N ILE A 385 -20.83 41.57 1.42
CA ILE A 385 -19.76 41.01 2.23
C ILE A 385 -20.23 39.64 2.71
N ALA A 386 -19.40 38.61 2.53
CA ALA A 386 -19.68 37.27 3.02
C ALA A 386 -18.51 36.77 3.89
N ALA A 387 -18.85 36.26 5.06
CA ALA A 387 -17.87 35.69 6.00
C ALA A 387 -17.25 34.39 5.42
N VAL A 388 -15.96 34.25 5.61
CA VAL A 388 -15.18 33.05 5.29
C VAL A 388 -14.50 32.58 6.56
N ASN A 389 -14.48 31.25 6.80
CA ASN A 389 -13.85 30.62 7.96
C ASN A 389 -14.28 31.22 9.32
N GLY A 390 -15.58 31.57 9.46
CA GLY A 390 -16.11 32.06 10.71
C GLY A 390 -15.75 33.52 11.05
N PHE A 391 -15.36 34.33 10.06
CA PHE A 391 -15.14 35.77 10.27
C PHE A 391 -16.39 36.43 10.78
N ALA A 392 -16.27 37.13 11.92
CA ALA A 392 -17.38 37.85 12.57
C ALA A 392 -17.04 39.32 12.84
N GLY A 393 -15.94 39.79 12.26
CA GLY A 393 -15.47 41.17 12.45
C GLY A 393 -16.32 42.21 11.72
N THR A 394 -16.05 43.49 12.03
CA THR A 394 -16.63 44.62 11.30
C THR A 394 -15.77 44.93 10.07
N VAL A 395 -16.40 45.08 8.91
CA VAL A 395 -15.74 45.49 7.67
C VAL A 395 -16.09 46.93 7.39
N ASN A 396 -15.10 47.81 7.42
CA ASN A 396 -15.24 49.23 7.08
C ASN A 396 -15.10 49.40 5.56
N LEU A 397 -16.00 50.13 4.92
CA LEU A 397 -16.05 50.36 3.50
C LEU A 397 -15.53 51.74 3.12
N THR A 398 -14.62 51.80 2.17
CA THR A 398 -14.14 53.05 1.56
C THR A 398 -14.14 52.89 0.06
N CYS A 399 -14.12 54.01 -0.65
CA CYS A 399 -14.07 54.00 -2.11
C CYS A 399 -13.13 55.07 -2.67
N GLY A 400 -12.52 54.75 -3.80
CA GLY A 400 -11.76 55.67 -4.62
C GLY A 400 -12.30 55.71 -6.05
N ILE A 401 -12.31 56.84 -6.71
CA ILE A 401 -12.79 57.01 -8.08
C ILE A 401 -11.65 57.48 -8.98
N THR A 402 -11.45 56.83 -10.07
CA THR A 402 -10.42 57.18 -11.08
C THR A 402 -11.04 57.26 -12.47
N PRO A 403 -10.62 58.26 -13.32
CA PRO A 403 -9.69 59.31 -13.01
C PRO A 403 -10.27 60.32 -12.01
N ALA A 404 -9.43 60.90 -11.13
CA ALA A 404 -9.83 61.98 -10.28
C ALA A 404 -9.99 63.27 -11.10
N ALA A 405 -11.22 63.78 -11.17
CA ALA A 405 -11.45 65.05 -11.83
C ALA A 405 -11.05 66.22 -10.91
N ALA A 406 -10.04 67.00 -11.27
CA ALA A 406 -9.40 67.98 -10.39
C ALA A 406 -10.34 69.10 -9.93
N ALA A 407 -11.38 69.47 -10.71
CA ALA A 407 -12.25 70.61 -10.40
C ALA A 407 -13.66 70.25 -9.86
N ARG A 408 -14.18 69.07 -10.18
CA ARG A 408 -15.52 68.60 -9.84
C ARG A 408 -15.55 67.07 -9.76
N PRO A 409 -14.92 66.46 -8.73
CA PRO A 409 -14.82 65.01 -8.65
C PRO A 409 -16.21 64.39 -8.42
N ALA A 410 -16.40 63.22 -8.97
CA ALA A 410 -17.45 62.33 -8.49
C ALA A 410 -17.12 61.90 -7.05
N THR A 411 -18.12 61.71 -6.24
CA THR A 411 -17.99 61.27 -4.85
C THR A 411 -18.70 59.94 -4.65
N CYS A 412 -18.27 59.17 -3.67
CA CYS A 412 -18.90 57.91 -3.30
C CYS A 412 -19.16 57.82 -1.80
N ALA A 413 -20.26 57.22 -1.44
CA ALA A 413 -20.67 56.99 -0.06
C ALA A 413 -21.33 55.64 0.12
N PHE A 414 -21.23 55.09 1.32
CA PHE A 414 -21.82 53.79 1.71
C PHE A 414 -22.89 53.95 2.75
N ASN A 415 -23.95 53.17 2.62
CA ASN A 415 -24.98 53.09 3.65
C ASN A 415 -25.36 51.61 3.89
N PRO A 416 -24.96 51.00 5.03
CA PRO A 416 -24.07 51.56 6.08
C PRO A 416 -22.61 51.64 5.61
N ALA A 417 -21.81 52.52 6.21
CA ALA A 417 -20.37 52.63 5.94
C ALA A 417 -19.53 51.49 6.52
N ALA A 418 -20.11 50.70 7.39
CA ALA A 418 -19.50 49.49 7.97
C ALA A 418 -20.54 48.38 8.08
N VAL A 419 -20.11 47.15 7.80
CA VAL A 419 -20.93 45.95 7.97
C VAL A 419 -20.38 45.17 9.16
N THR A 420 -21.24 44.97 10.18
CA THR A 420 -20.89 44.26 11.41
C THR A 420 -21.28 42.78 11.33
N GLY A 421 -20.63 41.93 12.15
CA GLY A 421 -20.95 40.49 12.18
C GLY A 421 -20.43 39.69 11.03
N GLY A 422 -19.53 40.24 10.23
CA GLY A 422 -18.78 39.50 9.17
C GLY A 422 -19.51 39.28 7.86
N ALA A 423 -20.85 39.48 7.84
CA ALA A 423 -21.63 39.29 6.61
C ALA A 423 -22.77 40.32 6.53
N GLY A 424 -23.13 40.75 5.33
CA GLY A 424 -24.20 41.70 5.09
C GLY A 424 -24.02 42.47 3.79
N THR A 425 -24.87 43.49 3.63
CA THR A 425 -24.83 44.32 2.42
C THR A 425 -24.72 45.80 2.79
N SER A 426 -24.14 46.57 1.89
CA SER A 426 -24.13 48.04 1.95
C SER A 426 -24.46 48.58 0.56
N THR A 427 -25.19 49.68 0.51
CA THR A 427 -25.47 50.41 -0.72
C THR A 427 -24.37 51.44 -0.97
N LEU A 428 -23.61 51.24 -2.02
CA LEU A 428 -22.70 52.24 -2.59
C LEU A 428 -23.53 53.22 -3.43
N THR A 429 -23.41 54.53 -3.16
CA THR A 429 -23.94 55.60 -4.02
C THR A 429 -22.78 56.40 -4.56
N VAL A 430 -22.69 56.48 -5.87
CA VAL A 430 -21.73 57.35 -6.60
C VAL A 430 -22.52 58.55 -7.09
N SER A 431 -22.10 59.76 -6.72
CA SER A 431 -22.76 61.01 -7.11
C SER A 431 -21.81 61.86 -7.93
N THR A 432 -22.32 62.44 -8.99
CA THR A 432 -21.59 63.38 -9.88
C THR A 432 -22.04 64.82 -9.60
N THR A 433 -21.20 65.77 -9.91
CA THR A 433 -21.52 67.20 -9.70
C THR A 433 -22.20 67.77 -10.97
N ALA A 434 -23.30 68.47 -10.79
CA ALA A 434 -24.02 69.14 -11.90
C ALA A 434 -23.22 70.31 -12.50
N ALA A 435 -23.38 70.52 -13.78
CA ALA A 435 -22.94 71.75 -14.40
C ALA A 435 -23.82 72.95 -13.92
N THR A 436 -23.20 74.04 -13.52
CA THR A 436 -23.94 75.28 -13.21
C THR A 436 -23.89 76.18 -14.44
N THR A 437 -25.03 76.41 -15.06
CA THR A 437 -25.18 77.44 -16.11
C THR A 437 -25.55 78.73 -15.44
N SER A 438 -24.74 79.79 -15.68
CA SER A 438 -25.21 81.15 -15.35
C SER A 438 -26.29 81.52 -16.31
N SER A 439 -27.51 81.69 -15.87
CA SER A 439 -28.57 82.28 -16.74
C SER A 439 -28.26 83.71 -16.98
N LEU A 440 -27.76 84.04 -18.13
CA LEU A 440 -27.84 85.41 -18.69
C LEU A 440 -29.24 85.60 -19.26
N ALA A 441 -29.95 86.62 -18.76
CA ALA A 441 -31.24 87.06 -19.29
C ALA A 441 -31.19 87.28 -20.79
N PRO A 442 -32.21 86.91 -21.56
CA PRO A 442 -32.20 87.04 -23.02
C PRO A 442 -32.25 88.47 -23.46
N LYS A 443 -31.23 88.92 -24.18
CA LYS A 443 -31.35 90.10 -25.07
C LYS A 443 -31.70 89.62 -26.48
N SER A 444 -32.90 90.04 -26.89
CA SER A 444 -33.55 89.76 -28.17
C SER A 444 -32.76 90.15 -29.39
N ARG A 445 -33.08 89.47 -30.49
CA ARG A 445 -33.02 89.83 -31.93
C ARG A 445 -31.92 89.23 -32.81
N GLY A 446 -32.45 88.54 -33.80
CA GLY A 446 -31.81 88.38 -35.05
C GLY A 446 -32.15 87.06 -35.77
N ILE A 447 -33.24 87.10 -36.52
CA ILE A 447 -33.67 86.09 -37.46
C ILE A 447 -32.63 86.05 -38.61
N PHE A 448 -32.24 84.89 -39.08
CA PHE A 448 -32.14 84.62 -40.50
C PHE A 448 -32.16 83.12 -40.85
N PHE A 449 -32.96 82.87 -41.82
CA PHE A 449 -33.31 81.65 -42.53
C PHE A 449 -32.16 81.01 -43.30
N ALA A 450 -32.27 79.77 -43.51
CA ALA A 450 -32.30 79.02 -44.80
C ALA A 450 -31.44 77.75 -44.72
N MET A 451 -31.99 76.64 -44.80
CA MET A 451 -32.59 75.88 -45.91
C MET A 451 -31.65 74.90 -46.59
N LEU A 452 -32.17 73.72 -46.67
CA LEU A 452 -32.00 72.71 -47.72
C LEU A 452 -30.97 71.56 -47.57
N LEU A 453 -31.47 70.45 -47.24
CA LEU A 453 -31.48 69.09 -47.83
C LEU A 453 -30.84 68.98 -49.28
N PRO A 454 -30.61 67.77 -49.85
CA PRO A 454 -30.71 66.40 -49.42
C PRO A 454 -29.74 65.38 -50.13
N ILE A 455 -29.98 64.13 -49.93
CA ILE A 455 -30.01 62.99 -50.88
C ILE A 455 -28.78 62.14 -51.08
N GLY A 456 -29.03 60.91 -50.85
CA GLY A 456 -28.87 59.74 -51.69
C GLY A 456 -27.62 58.92 -51.39
N GLY A 457 -27.65 57.72 -51.16
CA GLY A 457 -28.46 56.69 -51.71
C GLY A 457 -27.59 55.46 -51.93
N LEU A 458 -28.16 54.36 -51.67
CA LEU A 458 -28.02 53.08 -52.38
C LEU A 458 -26.80 52.21 -52.10
N ALA A 459 -26.98 51.16 -51.38
CA ALA A 459 -27.42 49.82 -51.85
C ALA A 459 -26.34 48.97 -52.53
N LEU A 460 -26.26 47.83 -52.10
CA LEU A 460 -26.47 46.49 -52.71
C LEU A 460 -25.33 45.47 -52.55
N LEU A 461 -25.76 44.43 -51.95
CA LEU A 461 -25.69 43.04 -52.38
C LEU A 461 -24.33 42.36 -52.55
N GLY A 462 -24.21 41.28 -51.93
CA GLY A 462 -24.05 40.02 -52.60
C GLY A 462 -23.32 38.93 -51.85
N THR A 463 -24.06 38.06 -51.29
CA THR A 463 -23.97 36.62 -51.37
C THR A 463 -22.61 35.92 -51.40
N GLY A 464 -22.40 35.05 -50.47
CA GLY A 464 -22.25 33.66 -50.86
C GLY A 464 -20.94 32.96 -50.53
N ILE A 465 -21.08 31.86 -49.88
CA ILE A 465 -20.35 30.58 -50.01
C ILE A 465 -19.21 30.30 -49.06
N THR A 466 -19.57 29.45 -48.14
CA THR A 466 -18.85 28.30 -47.52
C THR A 466 -17.39 28.06 -47.92
N SER A 467 -16.52 27.98 -46.94
CA SER A 467 -15.83 26.74 -46.64
C SER A 467 -14.85 26.90 -45.45
N ARG A 468 -14.83 25.86 -44.68
CA ARG A 468 -13.98 25.69 -43.49
C ARG A 468 -12.49 25.67 -43.88
N LYS A 469 -11.69 26.21 -43.02
CA LYS A 469 -10.23 26.25 -42.94
C LYS A 469 -9.59 27.56 -43.40
N LYS A 470 -9.46 28.51 -42.45
CA LYS A 470 -8.42 29.55 -42.36
C LYS A 470 -8.80 30.61 -41.30
N LYS A 471 -9.02 30.18 -40.05
CA LYS A 471 -9.26 31.08 -38.91
C LYS A 471 -8.02 31.44 -38.10
N LEU A 472 -6.81 31.18 -38.58
CA LEU A 472 -5.60 31.48 -37.81
C LEU A 472 -4.72 32.59 -38.41
N LEU A 473 -5.00 33.07 -39.59
CA LEU A 473 -4.18 34.14 -40.22
C LEU A 473 -4.81 35.53 -40.15
N GLY A 474 -6.09 35.62 -39.76
CA GLY A 474 -6.80 36.90 -39.61
C GLY A 474 -6.57 37.61 -38.27
N PHE A 475 -6.14 36.86 -37.25
CA PHE A 475 -5.97 37.42 -35.89
C PHE A 475 -4.60 38.09 -35.67
N LEU A 476 -3.61 37.75 -36.47
CA LEU A 476 -2.26 38.33 -36.40
C LEU A 476 -2.08 39.61 -37.21
N LEU A 477 -2.95 39.84 -38.21
CA LEU A 477 -2.87 41.07 -39.02
C LEU A 477 -3.69 42.25 -38.44
N GLY A 478 -4.63 41.95 -37.52
CA GLY A 478 -5.43 42.96 -36.81
C GLY A 478 -4.69 43.68 -35.68
N CYS A 479 -3.70 43.03 -35.09
CA CYS A 479 -2.94 43.60 -33.95
C CYS A 479 -1.81 44.55 -34.36
N VAL A 480 -1.39 44.52 -35.63
CA VAL A 480 -0.28 45.38 -36.11
C VAL A 480 -0.77 46.72 -36.65
N LEU A 481 -2.06 46.83 -36.98
CA LEU A 481 -2.63 48.10 -37.48
C LEU A 481 -3.24 49.00 -36.40
N PHE A 482 -3.31 48.55 -35.15
CA PHE A 482 -3.87 49.35 -34.04
C PHE A 482 -2.82 50.05 -33.18
N SER A 483 -1.54 49.86 -33.43
CA SER A 483 -0.44 50.46 -32.68
C SER A 483 0.16 51.73 -33.28
N GLY A 484 -0.45 52.26 -34.33
CA GLY A 484 0.17 53.32 -35.13
C GLY A 484 -0.49 54.70 -35.12
N LEU A 485 -1.48 54.93 -34.26
CA LEU A 485 -2.20 56.22 -34.36
C LEU A 485 -2.43 56.92 -33.03
N ILE A 486 -1.40 57.04 -32.21
CA ILE A 486 -1.40 57.97 -31.08
C ILE A 486 -0.05 58.69 -31.07
N PHE A 487 0.12 59.70 -31.89
CA PHE A 487 1.04 60.83 -31.69
C PHE A 487 0.84 61.82 -32.80
N LEU A 488 -0.09 62.77 -32.62
CA LEU A 488 -0.01 64.04 -33.25
C LEU A 488 -0.58 65.10 -32.32
N SER A 489 0.29 65.66 -31.51
CA SER A 489 0.11 66.95 -30.88
C SER A 489 0.08 68.06 -31.93
N ALA A 490 -1.00 68.77 -31.93
CA ALA A 490 -1.04 70.07 -32.65
C ALA A 490 -1.35 71.17 -31.66
N CYS A 491 -0.34 71.92 -31.38
CA CYS A 491 -0.34 73.21 -30.71
C CYS A 491 -0.78 74.31 -31.68
N GLY A 492 -1.53 75.27 -31.21
CA GLY A 492 -1.85 76.50 -31.93
C GLY A 492 -3.20 77.04 -31.48
N GLY A 493 -3.30 78.08 -30.81
CA GLY A 493 -2.87 79.42 -30.85
C GLY A 493 -3.94 80.29 -30.22
N SER A 494 -3.53 81.12 -29.36
CA SER A 494 -4.30 82.13 -28.59
C SER A 494 -5.13 83.04 -29.49
N SER A 495 -6.33 83.37 -28.98
CA SER A 495 -6.69 84.80 -28.95
C SER A 495 -7.77 85.04 -27.88
N SER A 496 -7.45 86.02 -27.10
CA SER A 496 -8.16 86.75 -26.10
C SER A 496 -9.57 87.22 -26.50
N GLY A 497 -10.45 87.28 -25.55
CA GLY A 497 -11.59 88.13 -25.60
C GLY A 497 -12.77 87.81 -24.74
N GLY A 498 -12.73 88.34 -23.55
CA GLY A 498 -13.84 89.01 -22.93
C GLY A 498 -15.02 88.25 -22.37
N GLY A 499 -15.12 88.29 -21.08
CA GLY A 499 -16.40 88.55 -20.44
C GLY A 499 -17.22 87.38 -19.95
N GLY A 500 -16.99 87.00 -18.74
CA GLY A 500 -17.96 86.85 -17.70
C GLY A 500 -19.12 85.89 -17.87
N GLY A 501 -18.97 84.83 -17.23
CA GLY A 501 -20.01 83.93 -16.88
C GLY A 501 -19.35 82.68 -16.33
N THR A 502 -19.08 82.65 -15.00
CA THR A 502 -18.47 81.48 -14.36
C THR A 502 -19.47 80.34 -14.19
N GLY A 503 -19.96 79.83 -15.32
CA GLY A 503 -20.57 78.50 -15.33
C GLY A 503 -19.48 77.47 -15.09
N HIS A 504 -19.61 76.71 -14.10
CA HIS A 504 -18.69 75.62 -13.84
C HIS A 504 -19.15 74.37 -14.60
N PRO A 505 -18.30 73.71 -15.40
CA PRO A 505 -18.63 72.42 -15.94
C PRO A 505 -18.84 71.43 -14.79
N GLY A 506 -19.81 70.54 -14.94
CA GLY A 506 -20.04 69.46 -13.96
C GLY A 506 -18.90 68.45 -13.96
N THR A 507 -19.12 67.27 -13.37
CA THR A 507 -18.17 66.14 -13.48
C THR A 507 -17.93 65.86 -14.97
N PRO A 508 -16.69 65.83 -15.43
CA PRO A 508 -16.37 65.64 -16.86
C PRO A 508 -16.97 64.34 -17.42
N ALA A 509 -17.40 64.40 -18.71
CA ALA A 509 -17.85 63.20 -19.43
C ALA A 509 -16.69 62.21 -19.57
N GLY A 510 -16.98 60.94 -19.40
CA GLY A 510 -15.97 59.89 -19.49
C GLY A 510 -16.33 58.65 -18.64
N THR A 511 -15.52 57.59 -18.79
CA THR A 511 -15.67 56.38 -18.01
C THR A 511 -14.84 56.47 -16.73
N TYR A 512 -15.46 56.16 -15.62
CA TYR A 512 -14.87 56.18 -14.27
C TYR A 512 -14.85 54.79 -13.69
N THR A 513 -13.76 54.46 -13.01
CA THR A 513 -13.63 53.22 -12.21
C THR A 513 -13.76 53.56 -10.75
N VAL A 514 -14.65 52.90 -10.07
CA VAL A 514 -14.84 52.98 -8.64
C VAL A 514 -14.19 51.77 -8.00
N THR A 515 -13.15 51.96 -7.21
CA THR A 515 -12.52 50.91 -6.40
C THR A 515 -13.14 50.96 -4.99
N VAL A 516 -13.89 49.92 -4.65
CA VAL A 516 -14.42 49.72 -3.32
C VAL A 516 -13.40 48.93 -2.53
N THR A 517 -13.06 49.41 -1.36
CA THR A 517 -12.13 48.71 -0.42
C THR A 517 -12.86 48.40 0.85
N GLY A 518 -12.88 47.13 1.23
CA GLY A 518 -13.32 46.64 2.51
C GLY A 518 -12.13 46.36 3.41
N THR A 519 -12.12 46.93 4.60
CA THR A 519 -11.04 46.78 5.59
C THR A 519 -11.60 46.15 6.86
N GLY A 520 -11.05 44.99 7.23
CA GLY A 520 -11.37 44.29 8.47
C GLY A 520 -10.77 44.92 9.72
N PRO A 521 -10.97 44.31 10.90
CA PRO A 521 -10.42 44.79 12.16
C PRO A 521 -8.90 45.01 12.10
N ALA A 522 -8.41 46.07 12.73
CA ALA A 522 -7.01 46.45 12.82
C ALA A 522 -6.28 46.59 11.44
N GLY A 523 -7.03 46.70 10.34
CA GLY A 523 -6.44 46.87 9.00
C GLY A 523 -5.72 45.63 8.43
N ALA A 524 -5.82 44.47 9.08
CA ALA A 524 -5.08 43.26 8.71
C ALA A 524 -5.65 42.54 7.47
N LEU A 525 -6.96 42.68 7.22
CA LEU A 525 -7.65 42.08 6.07
C LEU A 525 -8.17 43.19 5.17
N VAL A 526 -7.79 43.16 3.92
CA VAL A 526 -8.19 44.16 2.92
C VAL A 526 -8.59 43.46 1.63
N HIS A 527 -9.84 43.67 1.21
CA HIS A 527 -10.35 43.18 -0.07
C HIS A 527 -10.87 44.36 -0.90
N THR A 528 -10.76 44.24 -2.22
CA THR A 528 -11.19 45.28 -3.17
C THR A 528 -12.13 44.72 -4.23
N SER A 529 -13.08 45.55 -4.67
CA SER A 529 -13.94 45.28 -5.81
C SER A 529 -13.96 46.51 -6.71
N THR A 530 -13.90 46.34 -8.02
CA THR A 530 -13.89 47.44 -9.00
C THR A 530 -15.18 47.45 -9.78
N LEU A 531 -15.76 48.65 -9.93
CA LEU A 531 -17.00 48.91 -10.63
C LEU A 531 -16.76 50.05 -11.61
N THR A 532 -17.48 50.08 -12.74
CA THR A 532 -17.36 51.15 -13.73
C THR A 532 -18.69 51.82 -13.97
N PHE A 533 -18.67 53.12 -14.24
CA PHE A 533 -19.82 53.90 -14.72
C PHE A 533 -19.36 55.01 -15.70
N THR A 534 -20.29 55.52 -16.49
CA THR A 534 -19.99 56.56 -17.49
C THR A 534 -20.76 57.83 -17.14
N VAL A 535 -20.08 58.98 -17.21
CA VAL A 535 -20.69 60.32 -17.16
C VAL A 535 -20.84 60.83 -18.59
N GLN A 536 -22.06 61.22 -18.94
CA GLN A 536 -22.42 61.78 -20.27
C GLN A 536 -22.43 63.30 -20.26
#